data_4bc4abeed0322ff2ffd62d421fb936c3
#
_entry.id   4bc4abeed0322ff2ffd62d421fb936c3
#
_cell.length_a   1.000
_cell.length_b   1.000
_cell.length_c   1.000
_cell.angle_alpha   90.00
_cell.angle_beta   90.00
_cell.angle_gamma   90.00
#
_symmetry.space_group_name_H-M   'P 1'
#
loop_
_entity.id
_entity.type
_entity.pdbx_description
1 polymer ?
#
loop_
_entity_poly.entity_id
_entity_poly.type
_entity_poly.pdbx_seq_one_letter_code
_entity_poly.pdbx_strand_id
1 'polypeptide(L)'
;TVVMDANNGMGMVASHKMMEMLIEKAKVYGMAGGAIMNSTHYGIAGYWTTMAEKAGMIGISGTNARPSVAPTFGVEPMMGTNPLTFTMPTDEAFPFNFDCATSTIQNGKIEFYQRSGKPTPAGLVVTRDGSTATDSGKILQDMRAGKCALLPLGGLGEETGGYKGYGFTAIVEILSAALCGGPFMKELSGKNPDGTNRMYRLGHFFFVINPEFFMGLETFKETAGGICRGLRESAKAPGAEQLYTAGEKEYLA
;
A
#
# COMPACT_ATOMS: atom_id res chain seq x y z
N THR A 1 -0.10 22.49 1.47
CA THR A 1 0.52 21.29 2.04
C THR A 1 0.45 21.29 3.55
N VAL A 2 0.61 20.10 4.18
CA VAL A 2 0.65 19.91 5.64
C VAL A 2 1.76 18.92 5.98
N VAL A 3 2.58 19.21 6.99
CA VAL A 3 3.48 18.24 7.62
C VAL A 3 3.10 18.14 9.09
N MET A 4 2.95 16.91 9.59
CA MET A 4 2.48 16.64 10.94
C MET A 4 3.45 15.68 11.64
N ASP A 5 3.82 16.02 12.88
CA ASP A 5 4.51 15.09 13.80
C ASP A 5 3.44 14.38 14.65
N ALA A 6 3.36 13.06 14.53
CA ALA A 6 2.42 12.25 15.30
C ALA A 6 2.93 11.92 16.72
N ASN A 7 4.14 12.35 17.09
CA ASN A 7 4.72 12.12 18.43
C ASN A 7 4.72 10.64 18.86
N ASN A 8 4.90 9.74 17.90
CA ASN A 8 4.73 8.28 18.05
C ASN A 8 3.35 7.84 18.57
N GLY A 9 2.35 8.70 18.39
CA GLY A 9 0.96 8.39 18.66
C GLY A 9 0.35 7.42 17.65
N MET A 10 -0.93 7.13 17.80
CA MET A 10 -1.67 6.22 16.92
C MET A 10 -1.74 6.79 15.50
N GLY A 11 -1.22 6.05 14.53
CA GLY A 11 -1.22 6.43 13.13
C GLY A 11 -2.63 6.68 12.58
N MET A 12 -3.63 5.93 13.04
CA MET A 12 -5.03 6.13 12.68
C MET A 12 -5.56 7.51 13.08
N VAL A 13 -5.25 8.00 14.27
CA VAL A 13 -5.70 9.32 14.74
C VAL A 13 -5.04 10.45 13.95
N ALA A 14 -3.73 10.34 13.73
CA ALA A 14 -2.99 11.32 12.93
C ALA A 14 -3.46 11.36 11.48
N SER A 15 -3.70 10.19 10.88
CA SER A 15 -4.17 10.07 9.48
C SER A 15 -5.58 10.62 9.29
N HIS A 16 -6.49 10.38 10.25
CA HIS A 16 -7.84 10.96 10.20
C HIS A 16 -7.77 12.50 10.18
N LYS A 17 -7.05 13.09 11.12
CA LYS A 17 -6.87 14.55 11.18
C LYS A 17 -6.20 15.10 9.92
N MET A 18 -5.20 14.40 9.39
CA MET A 18 -4.54 14.80 8.14
C MET A 18 -5.54 14.84 6.99
N MET A 19 -6.33 13.78 6.81
CA MET A 19 -7.31 13.72 5.72
C MET A 19 -8.38 14.80 5.82
N GLU A 20 -8.91 15.09 7.03
CA GLU A 20 -9.83 16.21 7.24
C GLU A 20 -9.22 17.54 6.76
N MET A 21 -7.98 17.84 7.18
CA MET A 21 -7.29 19.07 6.78
C MET A 21 -7.03 19.14 5.28
N LEU A 22 -6.66 18.02 4.63
CA LEU A 22 -6.37 17.99 3.20
C LEU A 22 -7.64 18.13 2.35
N ILE A 23 -8.76 17.52 2.77
CA ILE A 23 -10.06 17.66 2.10
C ILE A 23 -10.49 19.13 2.12
N GLU A 24 -10.43 19.82 3.28
CA GLU A 24 -10.79 21.24 3.37
C GLU A 24 -9.88 22.12 2.49
N LYS A 25 -8.58 21.82 2.46
CA LYS A 25 -7.65 22.55 1.58
C LYS A 25 -7.93 22.28 0.09
N ALA A 26 -8.25 21.05 -0.29
CA ALA A 26 -8.53 20.69 -1.68
C ALA A 26 -9.85 21.30 -2.19
N LYS A 27 -10.82 21.56 -1.31
CA LYS A 27 -12.02 22.35 -1.66
C LYS A 27 -11.69 23.75 -2.15
N VAL A 28 -10.63 24.35 -1.61
CA VAL A 28 -10.23 25.73 -1.91
C VAL A 28 -9.22 25.82 -3.05
N TYR A 29 -8.26 24.89 -3.09
CA TYR A 29 -7.09 24.98 -3.96
C TYR A 29 -7.04 23.91 -5.07
N GLY A 30 -8.05 23.05 -5.15
CA GLY A 30 -8.12 21.96 -6.13
C GLY A 30 -7.29 20.75 -5.77
N MET A 31 -6.18 20.93 -5.06
CA MET A 31 -5.30 19.84 -4.62
C MET A 31 -4.67 20.15 -3.25
N ALA A 32 -4.43 19.12 -2.47
CA ALA A 32 -3.67 19.22 -1.22
C ALA A 32 -2.80 17.98 -1.01
N GLY A 33 -1.62 18.17 -0.43
CA GLY A 33 -0.70 17.10 -0.07
C GLY A 33 -0.27 17.22 1.39
N GLY A 34 -0.09 16.08 2.06
CA GLY A 34 0.35 16.00 3.44
C GLY A 34 1.28 14.82 3.71
N ALA A 35 2.14 15.00 4.71
CA ALA A 35 3.02 13.96 5.21
C ALA A 35 2.99 13.91 6.73
N ILE A 36 3.06 12.70 7.29
CA ILE A 36 3.11 12.46 8.74
C ILE A 36 4.42 11.78 9.08
N MET A 37 5.13 12.28 10.06
CA MET A 37 6.32 11.65 10.63
C MET A 37 6.09 11.16 12.06
N ASN A 38 7.00 10.34 12.56
CA ASN A 38 6.98 9.81 13.92
C ASN A 38 5.63 9.17 14.27
N SER A 39 5.11 8.32 13.39
CA SER A 39 3.82 7.67 13.53
C SER A 39 3.97 6.17 13.85
N THR A 40 2.86 5.52 14.09
CA THR A 40 2.74 4.07 14.19
C THR A 40 1.84 3.55 13.06
N HIS A 41 1.53 2.24 13.05
CA HIS A 41 0.66 1.65 12.04
C HIS A 41 -0.66 2.43 11.91
N TYR A 42 -1.07 2.78 10.69
CA TYR A 42 -2.22 3.64 10.43
C TYR A 42 -3.51 2.91 10.02
N GLY A 43 -3.53 1.59 10.16
CA GLY A 43 -4.71 0.76 9.86
C GLY A 43 -4.80 0.38 8.38
N ILE A 44 -6.02 0.28 7.88
CA ILE A 44 -6.34 -0.05 6.48
C ILE A 44 -6.09 1.21 5.63
N ALA A 45 -5.21 1.11 4.63
CA ALA A 45 -4.78 2.27 3.85
C ALA A 45 -5.93 2.88 3.03
N GLY A 46 -6.77 2.06 2.42
CA GLY A 46 -7.94 2.50 1.64
C GLY A 46 -9.00 3.25 2.45
N TYR A 47 -9.02 3.10 3.77
CA TYR A 47 -9.94 3.87 4.61
C TYR A 47 -9.70 5.38 4.49
N TRP A 48 -8.44 5.80 4.43
CA TRP A 48 -8.06 7.21 4.35
C TRP A 48 -8.45 7.82 3.02
N THR A 49 -8.22 7.10 1.93
CA THR A 49 -8.56 7.59 0.58
C THR A 49 -10.07 7.60 0.34
N THR A 50 -10.83 6.71 0.99
CA THR A 50 -12.30 6.74 0.99
C THR A 50 -12.87 7.98 1.69
N MET A 51 -12.15 8.60 2.64
CA MET A 51 -12.59 9.89 3.21
C MET A 51 -12.61 11.01 2.15
N ALA A 52 -11.62 11.05 1.26
CA ALA A 52 -11.59 12.00 0.14
C ALA A 52 -12.70 11.69 -0.88
N GLU A 53 -12.90 10.41 -1.20
CA GLU A 53 -13.95 9.97 -2.13
C GLU A 53 -15.35 10.36 -1.65
N LYS A 54 -15.66 10.18 -0.37
CA LYS A 54 -16.94 10.62 0.24
C LYS A 54 -17.16 12.12 0.15
N ALA A 55 -16.09 12.90 -0.02
CA ALA A 55 -16.15 14.33 -0.29
C ALA A 55 -16.14 14.67 -1.80
N GLY A 56 -16.32 13.68 -2.69
CA GLY A 56 -16.28 13.85 -4.15
C GLY A 56 -14.87 14.05 -4.71
N MET A 57 -13.83 13.62 -4.02
CA MET A 57 -12.43 13.87 -4.39
C MET A 57 -11.66 12.55 -4.57
N ILE A 58 -10.55 12.62 -5.31
CA ILE A 58 -9.60 11.51 -5.43
C ILE A 58 -8.72 11.51 -4.19
N GLY A 59 -8.58 10.35 -3.55
CA GLY A 59 -7.63 10.13 -2.46
C GLY A 59 -6.48 9.24 -2.90
N ILE A 60 -5.24 9.60 -2.49
CA ILE A 60 -4.04 8.79 -2.67
C ILE A 60 -3.32 8.74 -1.34
N SER A 61 -2.88 7.56 -0.90
CA SER A 61 -2.15 7.40 0.35
C SER A 61 -1.15 6.25 0.27
N GLY A 62 -0.13 6.33 1.08
CA GLY A 62 0.82 5.25 1.30
C GLY A 62 1.56 5.42 2.62
N THR A 63 2.19 4.35 3.06
CA THR A 63 3.00 4.31 4.27
C THR A 63 4.19 3.40 4.10
N ASN A 64 5.33 3.78 4.66
CA ASN A 64 6.41 2.81 4.85
C ASN A 64 6.09 1.86 6.01
N ALA A 65 6.82 0.76 6.09
CA ALA A 65 6.65 -0.25 7.11
C ALA A 65 7.99 -0.91 7.47
N ARG A 66 7.96 -1.79 8.47
CA ARG A 66 9.16 -2.56 8.88
C ARG A 66 9.74 -3.35 7.70
N PRO A 67 11.07 -3.43 7.57
CA PRO A 67 11.74 -4.16 6.51
C PRO A 67 11.26 -5.61 6.41
N SER A 68 10.74 -5.99 5.26
CA SER A 68 10.25 -7.34 4.96
C SER A 68 10.40 -7.70 3.47
N VAL A 69 10.58 -6.72 2.58
CA VAL A 69 10.63 -6.88 1.13
C VAL A 69 12.06 -6.64 0.64
N ALA A 70 12.57 -7.55 -0.19
CA ALA A 70 13.86 -7.40 -0.86
C ALA A 70 13.70 -6.53 -2.14
N PRO A 71 14.71 -5.73 -2.49
CA PRO A 71 14.77 -5.12 -3.82
C PRO A 71 14.92 -6.19 -4.92
N THR A 72 14.60 -5.87 -6.15
CA THR A 72 14.86 -6.77 -7.30
C THR A 72 16.34 -7.17 -7.34
N PHE A 73 16.63 -8.44 -7.53
CA PHE A 73 17.95 -9.10 -7.41
C PHE A 73 18.56 -9.11 -6.00
N GLY A 74 17.89 -8.51 -5.01
CA GLY A 74 18.32 -8.59 -3.61
C GLY A 74 17.71 -9.79 -2.89
N VAL A 75 18.35 -10.17 -1.77
CA VAL A 75 17.88 -11.25 -0.88
C VAL A 75 17.69 -10.78 0.55
N GLU A 76 17.87 -9.48 0.78
CA GLU A 76 17.79 -8.88 2.10
C GLU A 76 16.51 -8.04 2.25
N PRO A 77 15.77 -8.20 3.37
CA PRO A 77 14.63 -7.33 3.64
C PRO A 77 15.11 -5.88 3.87
N MET A 78 14.77 -5.00 2.94
CA MET A 78 15.18 -3.59 2.97
C MET A 78 14.01 -2.64 3.18
N MET A 79 12.88 -2.88 2.51
CA MET A 79 11.69 -2.03 2.55
C MET A 79 10.54 -2.79 3.21
N GLY A 80 9.50 -2.07 3.64
CA GLY A 80 8.27 -2.66 4.11
C GLY A 80 7.38 -3.20 2.97
N THR A 81 6.20 -3.69 3.29
CA THR A 81 5.16 -4.04 2.30
C THR A 81 4.57 -2.81 1.62
N ASN A 82 4.84 -1.63 2.16
CA ASN A 82 4.64 -0.30 1.60
C ASN A 82 3.35 -0.17 0.78
N PRO A 83 2.17 -0.24 1.41
CA PRO A 83 0.91 -0.17 0.69
C PRO A 83 0.75 1.16 -0.04
N LEU A 84 0.15 1.09 -1.22
CA LEU A 84 -0.23 2.22 -2.05
C LEU A 84 -1.72 2.10 -2.36
N THR A 85 -2.47 3.17 -2.14
CA THR A 85 -3.91 3.17 -2.29
C THR A 85 -4.42 4.37 -3.07
N PHE A 86 -5.41 4.12 -3.90
CA PHE A 86 -6.13 5.12 -4.69
C PHE A 86 -7.63 4.86 -4.55
N THR A 87 -8.39 5.88 -4.18
CA THR A 87 -9.85 5.83 -4.25
C THR A 87 -10.35 6.98 -5.11
N MET A 88 -11.21 6.66 -6.06
CA MET A 88 -11.74 7.60 -7.06
C MET A 88 -13.26 7.49 -7.11
N PRO A 89 -14.01 8.61 -7.08
CA PRO A 89 -15.46 8.58 -7.24
C PRO A 89 -15.85 8.11 -8.64
N THR A 90 -16.96 7.37 -8.71
CA THR A 90 -17.59 6.92 -9.95
C THR A 90 -19.07 7.30 -9.96
N ASP A 91 -19.75 7.15 -11.08
CA ASP A 91 -21.21 7.25 -11.20
C ASP A 91 -21.95 5.96 -10.81
N GLU A 92 -21.21 4.97 -10.28
CA GLU A 92 -21.76 3.69 -9.83
C GLU A 92 -22.07 3.72 -8.32
N ALA A 93 -22.65 2.63 -7.80
CA ALA A 93 -22.97 2.50 -6.39
C ALA A 93 -21.74 2.39 -5.47
N PHE A 94 -20.55 2.17 -6.05
CA PHE A 94 -19.29 2.04 -5.34
C PHE A 94 -18.15 2.75 -6.09
N PRO A 95 -17.14 3.26 -5.38
CA PRO A 95 -15.98 3.88 -6.00
C PRO A 95 -15.03 2.84 -6.61
N PHE A 96 -14.13 3.28 -7.48
CA PHE A 96 -12.91 2.53 -7.74
C PHE A 96 -11.99 2.66 -6.51
N ASN A 97 -11.76 1.58 -5.79
CA ASN A 97 -10.94 1.56 -4.58
C ASN A 97 -9.82 0.53 -4.69
N PHE A 98 -8.64 1.00 -5.05
CA PHE A 98 -7.44 0.17 -5.14
C PHE A 98 -6.61 0.33 -3.87
N ASP A 99 -6.57 -0.69 -3.03
CA ASP A 99 -5.78 -0.75 -1.80
C ASP A 99 -4.94 -2.03 -1.79
N CYS A 100 -3.65 -1.90 -2.00
CA CYS A 100 -2.77 -3.07 -1.99
C CYS A 100 -1.38 -2.79 -1.42
N ALA A 101 -0.79 -3.82 -0.81
CA ALA A 101 0.65 -3.84 -0.59
C ALA A 101 1.39 -3.86 -1.94
N THR A 102 2.58 -3.27 -2.00
CA THR A 102 3.46 -3.36 -3.18
C THR A 102 4.34 -4.61 -3.19
N SER A 103 4.16 -5.50 -2.22
CA SER A 103 4.72 -6.86 -2.17
C SER A 103 3.76 -7.88 -2.78
N THR A 104 4.31 -9.00 -3.27
CA THR A 104 3.51 -10.12 -3.82
C THR A 104 2.58 -10.75 -2.80
N ILE A 105 2.98 -10.75 -1.53
CA ILE A 105 2.24 -11.34 -0.41
C ILE A 105 2.52 -10.56 0.87
N GLN A 106 1.65 -10.71 1.86
CA GLN A 106 1.81 -10.16 3.19
C GLN A 106 2.06 -11.26 4.23
N ASN A 107 2.69 -10.89 5.35
CA ASN A 107 2.98 -11.82 6.44
C ASN A 107 1.74 -12.57 6.94
N GLY A 108 0.63 -11.84 7.13
CA GLY A 108 -0.64 -12.44 7.55
C GLY A 108 -1.19 -13.52 6.61
N LYS A 109 -0.91 -13.42 5.30
CA LYS A 109 -1.31 -14.47 4.35
C LYS A 109 -0.46 -15.74 4.50
N ILE A 110 0.83 -15.59 4.82
CA ILE A 110 1.73 -16.73 5.10
C ILE A 110 1.29 -17.41 6.41
N GLU A 111 0.93 -16.63 7.43
CA GLU A 111 0.35 -17.15 8.68
C GLU A 111 -0.96 -17.92 8.43
N PHE A 112 -1.80 -17.41 7.53
CA PHE A 112 -3.02 -18.12 7.12
C PHE A 112 -2.69 -19.46 6.43
N TYR A 113 -1.71 -19.50 5.52
CA TYR A 113 -1.27 -20.75 4.89
C TYR A 113 -0.76 -21.74 5.94
N GLN A 114 0.08 -21.28 6.88
CA GLN A 114 0.58 -22.13 7.95
C GLN A 114 -0.57 -22.74 8.79
N ARG A 115 -1.51 -21.91 9.25
CA ARG A 115 -2.66 -22.38 10.04
C ARG A 115 -3.56 -23.35 9.26
N SER A 116 -3.64 -23.19 7.94
CA SER A 116 -4.44 -24.04 7.04
C SER A 116 -3.68 -25.28 6.57
N GLY A 117 -2.44 -25.51 7.04
CA GLY A 117 -1.61 -26.63 6.58
C GLY A 117 -1.24 -26.55 5.10
N LYS A 118 -1.26 -25.36 4.50
CA LYS A 118 -0.97 -25.15 3.07
C LYS A 118 0.43 -24.56 2.87
N PRO A 119 1.13 -24.97 1.79
CA PRO A 119 2.38 -24.32 1.42
C PRO A 119 2.12 -22.89 0.92
N THR A 120 3.07 -22.01 1.14
CA THR A 120 3.14 -20.72 0.45
C THR A 120 3.50 -20.97 -1.02
N PRO A 121 2.80 -20.38 -2.00
CA PRO A 121 3.16 -20.54 -3.40
C PRO A 121 4.60 -20.10 -3.68
N ALA A 122 5.28 -20.79 -4.60
CA ALA A 122 6.62 -20.42 -5.04
C ALA A 122 6.63 -19.02 -5.70
N GLY A 123 7.78 -18.33 -5.66
CA GLY A 123 7.93 -17.02 -6.28
C GLY A 123 7.44 -15.83 -5.44
N LEU A 124 7.01 -16.05 -4.19
CA LEU A 124 6.53 -14.98 -3.30
C LEU A 124 7.56 -14.58 -2.23
N VAL A 125 8.49 -15.47 -1.91
CA VAL A 125 9.51 -15.29 -0.87
C VAL A 125 10.86 -15.75 -1.39
N VAL A 126 11.90 -14.94 -1.17
CA VAL A 126 13.29 -15.26 -1.53
C VAL A 126 14.11 -15.55 -0.29
N THR A 127 14.93 -16.60 -0.35
CA THR A 127 15.91 -16.96 0.68
C THR A 127 17.26 -16.31 0.41
N ARG A 128 18.20 -16.43 1.35
CA ARG A 128 19.54 -15.81 1.24
C ARG A 128 20.40 -16.36 0.10
N ASP A 129 20.11 -17.56 -0.38
CA ASP A 129 20.78 -18.16 -1.53
C ASP A 129 20.13 -17.81 -2.89
N GLY A 130 19.08 -16.97 -2.88
CA GLY A 130 18.35 -16.55 -4.07
C GLY A 130 17.25 -17.51 -4.52
N SER A 131 17.04 -18.63 -3.85
CA SER A 131 15.95 -19.56 -4.13
C SER A 131 14.62 -19.06 -3.56
N THR A 132 13.48 -19.63 -4.03
CA THR A 132 12.17 -19.33 -3.47
C THR A 132 11.78 -20.37 -2.40
N ALA A 133 11.14 -19.89 -1.32
CA ALA A 133 10.68 -20.73 -0.22
C ALA A 133 9.18 -21.00 -0.30
N THR A 134 8.74 -22.21 0.08
CA THR A 134 7.34 -22.64 0.07
C THR A 134 6.84 -23.19 1.42
N ASP A 135 7.71 -23.58 2.34
CA ASP A 135 7.33 -24.00 3.69
C ASP A 135 6.88 -22.80 4.51
N SER A 136 5.58 -22.65 4.72
CA SER A 136 4.99 -21.49 5.41
C SER A 136 5.52 -21.33 6.85
N GLY A 137 5.70 -22.43 7.58
CA GLY A 137 6.21 -22.40 8.96
C GLY A 137 7.66 -21.95 9.02
N LYS A 138 8.51 -22.52 8.14
CA LYS A 138 9.90 -22.14 8.01
C LYS A 138 10.07 -20.69 7.55
N ILE A 139 9.26 -20.24 6.58
CA ILE A 139 9.28 -18.85 6.11
C ILE A 139 9.05 -17.88 7.27
N LEU A 140 8.06 -18.11 8.13
CA LEU A 140 7.76 -17.23 9.27
C LEU A 140 8.90 -17.18 10.29
N GLN A 141 9.59 -18.31 10.51
CA GLN A 141 10.77 -18.36 11.36
C GLN A 141 11.95 -17.60 10.74
N ASP A 142 12.20 -17.83 9.45
CA ASP A 142 13.32 -17.23 8.71
C ASP A 142 13.12 -15.71 8.52
N MET A 143 11.87 -15.23 8.32
CA MET A 143 11.56 -13.80 8.30
C MET A 143 11.90 -13.10 9.62
N ARG A 144 11.54 -13.70 10.76
CA ARG A 144 11.89 -13.18 12.10
C ARG A 144 13.39 -13.11 12.31
N ALA A 145 14.12 -14.06 11.75
CA ALA A 145 15.59 -14.13 11.81
C ALA A 145 16.29 -13.31 10.70
N GLY A 146 15.53 -12.64 9.82
CA GLY A 146 16.09 -11.90 8.68
C GLY A 146 16.75 -12.78 7.62
N LYS A 147 16.41 -14.07 7.54
CA LYS A 147 17.02 -15.05 6.62
C LYS A 147 16.30 -15.20 5.28
N CYS A 148 15.13 -14.63 5.15
CA CYS A 148 14.39 -14.54 3.89
C CYS A 148 13.63 -13.21 3.81
N ALA A 149 13.14 -12.87 2.63
CA ALA A 149 12.37 -11.66 2.37
C ALA A 149 11.20 -11.91 1.42
N LEU A 150 10.14 -11.13 1.54
CA LEU A 150 9.07 -11.07 0.56
C LEU A 150 9.60 -10.49 -0.75
N LEU A 151 8.96 -10.83 -1.85
CA LEU A 151 9.24 -10.24 -3.15
C LEU A 151 8.29 -9.08 -3.46
N PRO A 152 8.72 -8.07 -4.23
CA PRO A 152 7.83 -7.04 -4.73
C PRO A 152 6.83 -7.60 -5.75
N LEU A 153 5.75 -6.88 -6.04
CA LEU A 153 4.81 -7.22 -7.10
C LEU A 153 5.54 -7.56 -8.41
N GLY A 154 5.16 -8.64 -9.07
CA GLY A 154 5.86 -9.21 -10.21
C GLY A 154 6.91 -10.26 -9.84
N GLY A 155 7.26 -10.40 -8.55
CA GLY A 155 8.08 -11.52 -8.08
C GLY A 155 9.57 -11.38 -8.35
N LEU A 156 10.24 -12.50 -8.61
CA LEU A 156 11.68 -12.59 -8.74
C LEU A 156 12.16 -12.07 -10.10
N GLY A 157 13.14 -11.15 -10.08
CA GLY A 157 13.84 -10.71 -11.28
C GLY A 157 13.05 -9.79 -12.21
N GLU A 158 13.40 -9.80 -13.48
CA GLU A 158 12.84 -8.92 -14.51
C GLU A 158 11.78 -9.61 -15.38
N GLU A 159 11.86 -10.91 -15.58
CA GLU A 159 11.01 -11.66 -16.50
C GLU A 159 9.52 -11.54 -16.20
N THR A 160 9.15 -11.55 -14.93
CA THR A 160 7.77 -11.37 -14.46
C THR A 160 7.43 -9.92 -14.05
N GLY A 161 8.36 -9.00 -14.26
CA GLY A 161 8.17 -7.59 -13.95
C GLY A 161 8.38 -7.21 -12.48
N GLY A 162 9.14 -7.98 -11.71
CA GLY A 162 9.45 -7.70 -10.31
C GLY A 162 10.06 -6.31 -10.07
N TYR A 163 10.84 -5.79 -11.03
CA TYR A 163 11.38 -4.43 -10.99
C TYR A 163 10.30 -3.35 -10.95
N LYS A 164 9.12 -3.59 -11.53
CA LYS A 164 7.98 -2.65 -11.50
C LYS A 164 7.43 -2.52 -10.08
N GLY A 165 7.18 -3.67 -9.43
CA GLY A 165 6.74 -3.70 -8.03
C GLY A 165 7.79 -3.12 -7.09
N TYR A 166 9.07 -3.41 -7.32
CA TYR A 166 10.18 -2.78 -6.60
C TYR A 166 10.15 -1.24 -6.75
N GLY A 167 9.93 -0.74 -7.95
CA GLY A 167 9.77 0.69 -8.20
C GLY A 167 8.61 1.29 -7.40
N PHE A 168 7.44 0.65 -7.38
CA PHE A 168 6.30 1.09 -6.56
C PHE A 168 6.63 1.08 -5.06
N THR A 169 7.28 0.01 -4.57
CA THR A 169 7.71 -0.08 -3.16
C THR A 169 8.65 1.06 -2.79
N ALA A 170 9.61 1.37 -3.68
CA ALA A 170 10.57 2.46 -3.49
C ALA A 170 9.90 3.85 -3.52
N ILE A 171 8.93 4.08 -4.42
CA ILE A 171 8.13 5.32 -4.45
C ILE A 171 7.43 5.54 -3.10
N VAL A 172 6.77 4.52 -2.58
CA VAL A 172 6.09 4.61 -1.27
C VAL A 172 7.09 4.88 -0.14
N GLU A 173 8.25 4.20 -0.14
CA GLU A 173 9.30 4.43 0.85
C GLU A 173 9.79 5.88 0.82
N ILE A 174 10.12 6.40 -0.39
CA ILE A 174 10.64 7.75 -0.58
C ILE A 174 9.60 8.79 -0.16
N LEU A 175 8.36 8.69 -0.61
CA LEU A 175 7.32 9.66 -0.27
C LEU A 175 6.99 9.65 1.23
N SER A 176 6.96 8.46 1.85
CA SER A 176 6.67 8.33 3.28
C SER A 176 7.80 8.88 4.16
N ALA A 177 9.05 8.76 3.74
CA ALA A 177 10.20 9.21 4.53
C ALA A 177 10.66 10.62 4.14
N ALA A 178 10.89 10.88 2.85
CA ALA A 178 11.57 12.10 2.42
C ALA A 178 10.72 13.37 2.55
N LEU A 179 9.38 13.29 2.36
CA LEU A 179 8.49 14.44 2.49
C LEU A 179 8.43 15.02 3.92
N CYS A 180 8.77 14.23 4.92
CA CYS A 180 8.74 14.65 6.31
C CYS A 180 10.08 14.49 7.05
N GLY A 181 11.16 14.09 6.35
CA GLY A 181 12.49 13.86 6.96
C GLY A 181 12.49 12.72 7.99
N GLY A 182 11.63 11.71 7.77
CA GLY A 182 11.48 10.56 8.65
C GLY A 182 12.49 9.44 8.38
N PRO A 183 12.57 8.43 9.27
CA PRO A 183 13.41 7.27 9.10
C PRO A 183 12.91 6.38 7.96
N PHE A 184 13.79 5.55 7.40
CA PHE A 184 13.52 4.70 6.25
C PHE A 184 14.23 3.35 6.36
N MET A 185 13.77 2.37 5.57
CA MET A 185 14.36 1.02 5.47
C MET A 185 14.66 0.41 6.85
N LYS A 186 15.90 0.00 7.11
CA LYS A 186 16.33 -0.68 8.35
C LYS A 186 16.17 0.18 9.61
N GLU A 187 16.10 1.49 9.47
CA GLU A 187 15.79 2.36 10.61
C GLU A 187 14.39 2.11 11.17
N LEU A 188 13.49 1.51 10.39
CA LEU A 188 12.14 1.13 10.78
C LEU A 188 12.05 -0.28 11.40
N SER A 189 13.19 -0.93 11.68
CA SER A 189 13.24 -2.28 12.26
C SER A 189 12.66 -2.39 13.68
N GLY A 190 12.49 -1.28 14.39
CA GLY A 190 12.13 -1.25 15.80
C GLY A 190 13.29 -1.66 16.72
N LYS A 191 14.51 -1.75 16.21
CA LYS A 191 15.71 -2.12 16.93
C LYS A 191 16.82 -1.10 16.73
N ASN A 192 17.57 -0.85 17.78
CA ASN A 192 18.85 -0.13 17.73
C ASN A 192 19.97 -1.08 17.28
N PRO A 193 21.15 -0.54 16.89
CA PRO A 193 22.29 -1.38 16.51
C PRO A 193 22.77 -2.35 17.62
N ASP A 194 22.55 -1.99 18.89
CA ASP A 194 22.84 -2.81 20.07
C ASP A 194 21.77 -3.88 20.37
N GLY A 195 20.70 -3.97 19.53
CA GLY A 195 19.59 -4.90 19.69
C GLY A 195 18.48 -4.46 20.63
N THR A 196 18.61 -3.33 21.32
CA THR A 196 17.53 -2.76 22.16
C THR A 196 16.36 -2.29 21.32
N ASN A 197 15.17 -2.24 21.94
CA ASN A 197 13.98 -1.78 21.24
C ASN A 197 13.97 -0.26 21.05
N ARG A 198 13.50 0.20 19.88
CA ARG A 198 13.19 1.61 19.62
C ARG A 198 11.81 1.75 18.99
N MET A 199 11.26 2.95 19.01
CA MET A 199 10.00 3.26 18.33
C MET A 199 10.17 3.15 16.81
N TYR A 200 9.12 2.71 16.09
CA TYR A 200 9.16 2.53 14.64
C TYR A 200 9.26 3.84 13.88
N ARG A 201 8.55 4.89 14.32
CA ARG A 201 8.55 6.21 13.70
C ARG A 201 8.18 6.17 12.22
N LEU A 202 7.10 5.42 11.87
CA LEU A 202 6.63 5.29 10.51
C LEU A 202 6.26 6.65 9.90
N GLY A 203 6.45 6.77 8.59
CA GLY A 203 6.00 7.90 7.79
C GLY A 203 4.79 7.54 6.94
N HIS A 204 3.91 8.50 6.69
CA HIS A 204 2.76 8.36 5.81
C HIS A 204 2.67 9.57 4.89
N PHE A 205 2.18 9.37 3.67
CA PHE A 205 1.86 10.45 2.77
C PHE A 205 0.41 10.37 2.28
N PHE A 206 -0.16 11.52 1.96
CA PHE A 206 -1.54 11.66 1.50
C PHE A 206 -1.61 12.75 0.45
N PHE A 207 -2.41 12.50 -0.61
CA PHE A 207 -2.80 13.52 -1.57
C PHE A 207 -4.31 13.47 -1.76
N VAL A 208 -4.92 14.63 -1.87
CA VAL A 208 -6.33 14.83 -2.19
C VAL A 208 -6.42 15.71 -3.42
N ILE A 209 -7.14 15.26 -4.44
CA ILE A 209 -7.35 15.99 -5.70
C ILE A 209 -8.85 16.19 -5.89
N ASN A 210 -9.26 17.42 -6.09
CA ASN A 210 -10.66 17.77 -6.36
C ASN A 210 -10.92 17.83 -7.87
N PRO A 211 -11.66 16.86 -8.44
CA PRO A 211 -11.95 16.82 -9.87
C PRO A 211 -12.71 18.05 -10.39
N GLU A 212 -13.42 18.77 -9.51
CA GLU A 212 -14.16 19.98 -9.86
C GLU A 212 -13.28 21.06 -10.48
N PHE A 213 -11.99 21.09 -10.10
CA PHE A 213 -11.00 22.04 -10.65
C PHE A 213 -10.42 21.63 -12.01
N PHE A 214 -10.85 20.50 -12.58
CA PHE A 214 -10.47 20.01 -13.90
C PHE A 214 -11.69 20.10 -14.86
N MET A 215 -12.30 18.97 -15.19
CA MET A 215 -13.47 18.92 -16.09
C MET A 215 -14.81 18.82 -15.34
N GLY A 216 -14.79 19.04 -14.02
CA GLY A 216 -15.94 18.89 -13.14
C GLY A 216 -16.12 17.48 -12.59
N LEU A 217 -16.73 17.39 -11.42
CA LEU A 217 -16.91 16.13 -10.70
C LEU A 217 -17.78 15.13 -11.46
N GLU A 218 -18.90 15.58 -12.02
CA GLU A 218 -19.83 14.67 -12.72
C GLU A 218 -19.20 14.08 -13.99
N THR A 219 -18.50 14.88 -14.80
CA THR A 219 -17.76 14.37 -15.97
C THR A 219 -16.69 13.36 -15.56
N PHE A 220 -16.00 13.61 -14.44
CA PHE A 220 -15.03 12.67 -13.91
C PHE A 220 -15.68 11.34 -13.51
N LYS A 221 -16.78 11.38 -12.76
CA LYS A 221 -17.52 10.20 -12.29
C LYS A 221 -18.04 9.35 -13.44
N GLU A 222 -18.68 9.98 -14.43
CA GLU A 222 -19.19 9.31 -15.63
C GLU A 222 -18.07 8.61 -16.40
N THR A 223 -16.95 9.29 -16.59
CA THR A 223 -15.80 8.73 -17.30
C THR A 223 -15.16 7.57 -16.51
N ALA A 224 -14.94 7.73 -15.21
CA ALA A 224 -14.36 6.71 -14.34
C ALA A 224 -15.26 5.46 -14.27
N GLY A 225 -16.57 5.64 -14.08
CA GLY A 225 -17.53 4.53 -14.10
C GLY A 225 -17.64 3.87 -15.48
N GLY A 226 -17.60 4.65 -16.56
CA GLY A 226 -17.54 4.13 -17.93
C GLY A 226 -16.31 3.22 -18.16
N ILE A 227 -15.14 3.61 -17.65
CA ILE A 227 -13.94 2.77 -17.69
C ILE A 227 -14.16 1.47 -16.91
N CYS A 228 -14.71 1.56 -15.70
CA CYS A 228 -14.97 0.38 -14.85
C CYS A 228 -15.95 -0.59 -15.53
N ARG A 229 -17.03 -0.09 -16.12
CA ARG A 229 -17.99 -0.90 -16.89
C ARG A 229 -17.33 -1.56 -18.10
N GLY A 230 -16.59 -0.81 -18.89
CA GLY A 230 -15.87 -1.35 -20.05
C GLY A 230 -14.89 -2.46 -19.70
N LEU A 231 -14.20 -2.35 -18.55
CA LEU A 231 -13.33 -3.43 -18.04
C LEU A 231 -14.13 -4.69 -17.68
N ARG A 232 -15.27 -4.55 -16.98
CA ARG A 232 -16.11 -5.68 -16.58
C ARG A 232 -16.81 -6.37 -17.77
N GLU A 233 -17.14 -5.61 -18.81
CA GLU A 233 -17.78 -6.11 -20.02
C GLU A 233 -16.81 -6.75 -21.02
N SER A 234 -15.49 -6.62 -20.79
CA SER A 234 -14.50 -7.22 -21.68
C SER A 234 -14.56 -8.75 -21.71
N ALA A 235 -13.97 -9.35 -22.74
CA ALA A 235 -14.00 -10.80 -22.92
C ALA A 235 -13.33 -11.53 -21.73
N LYS A 236 -14.04 -12.47 -21.15
CA LYS A 236 -13.59 -13.26 -20.01
C LYS A 236 -12.69 -14.42 -20.45
N ALA A 237 -11.71 -14.77 -19.62
CA ALA A 237 -10.96 -16.00 -19.78
C ALA A 237 -11.89 -17.22 -19.61
N PRO A 238 -11.61 -18.36 -20.30
CA PRO A 238 -12.37 -19.59 -20.11
C PRO A 238 -12.45 -19.99 -18.63
N GLY A 239 -13.66 -20.24 -18.15
CA GLY A 239 -13.93 -20.59 -16.75
C GLY A 239 -14.07 -19.42 -15.78
N ALA A 240 -13.84 -18.18 -16.20
CA ALA A 240 -14.11 -17.01 -15.38
C ALA A 240 -15.60 -16.65 -15.41
N GLU A 241 -16.22 -16.56 -14.24
CA GLU A 241 -17.65 -16.23 -14.12
C GLU A 241 -17.89 -14.73 -14.31
N GLN A 242 -17.04 -13.89 -13.70
CA GLN A 242 -17.19 -12.43 -13.70
C GLN A 242 -15.82 -11.74 -13.65
N LEU A 243 -15.74 -10.54 -14.24
CA LEU A 243 -14.62 -9.60 -14.05
C LEU A 243 -15.01 -8.57 -12.99
N TYR A 244 -14.07 -8.18 -12.19
CA TYR A 244 -14.25 -7.20 -11.12
C TYR A 244 -13.29 -6.05 -11.28
N THR A 245 -13.71 -4.87 -10.88
CA THR A 245 -12.83 -3.73 -10.67
C THR A 245 -12.36 -3.67 -9.22
N ALA A 246 -11.32 -2.87 -8.95
CA ALA A 246 -10.77 -2.77 -7.60
C ALA A 246 -11.82 -2.21 -6.61
N GLY A 247 -11.98 -2.88 -5.47
CA GLY A 247 -12.94 -2.54 -4.41
C GLY A 247 -14.35 -3.12 -4.60
N GLU A 248 -14.67 -3.64 -5.78
CA GLU A 248 -16.02 -4.16 -6.08
C GLU A 248 -16.36 -5.42 -5.27
N LYS A 249 -15.41 -6.35 -5.11
CA LYS A 249 -15.63 -7.56 -4.32
C LYS A 249 -15.88 -7.27 -2.84
N GLU A 250 -15.15 -6.33 -2.31
CA GLU A 250 -15.28 -5.86 -0.93
C GLU A 250 -16.60 -5.13 -0.69
N TYR A 251 -17.10 -4.42 -1.70
CA TYR A 251 -18.42 -3.76 -1.66
C TYR A 251 -19.57 -4.77 -1.71
N LEU A 252 -19.42 -5.87 -2.46
CA LEU A 252 -20.46 -6.89 -2.62
C LEU A 252 -20.48 -7.94 -1.48
N ALA A 253 -19.46 -7.98 -0.60
CA ALA A 253 -19.37 -8.95 0.49
C ALA A 253 -20.16 -8.54 1.72
#